data_ecf553da4e941ae58bcfd341865d8245
#
_entry.id   ecf553da4e941ae58bcfd341865d8245
#
_cell.length_a   1.000
_cell.length_b   1.000
_cell.length_c   1.000
_cell.angle_alpha   90.00
_cell.angle_beta   90.00
_cell.angle_gamma   90.00
#
_symmetry.space_group_name_H-M   'P 1'
#
loop_
_entity.id
_entity.type
_entity.pdbx_description
1 polymer ?
#
loop_
_entity_poly.entity_id
_entity_poly.type
_entity_poly.pdbx_seq_one_letter_code
_entity_poly.pdbx_strand_id
1 'polypeptide(L)'
;MSSRYGKRKLWHLFGTVCVLISFPFIFMECVGCTLTHKWAQMFYFAAFIVVFQIGWAAVQISHLSLIPELAEDPHVRTHLTAIRYGFTVFSNIFVYIMTWIILHVTGNCDKDQVGPADAWKFRQIMFIVLSVGTVASVLFHFAVSEKPSRNQISNNEYGSSTLHCDILRKFLLYQVAGIYMSTRLVVNVSQVLIPLYLHRTLGLAARALAVVPLAMYLGSLVAAGVQRLAPRSFTRKLSYLLGSACALSGFIWVYIDSDHNYKVNFIYIVAVLIGFGGAQMLVTSLSLTADLVGDRTGASAFVYGLMSFCDKLSCGVAIALIQMYADNGGIYYYRDALSWVCGAATILGLALTLVLPNRPHNSLIANDPSPINADEDEILTPEYT
;
A
#
# COMPACT_ATOMS: atom_id res chain seq x y z
N MET A 1 3.63 -3.45 31.82
CA MET A 1 4.63 -4.56 31.71
C MET A 1 5.85 -4.01 30.99
N SER A 2 6.95 -3.79 31.74
CA SER A 2 8.25 -3.44 31.16
C SER A 2 8.92 -4.74 30.72
N SER A 3 8.71 -5.16 29.47
CA SER A 3 9.38 -6.33 28.92
C SER A 3 10.81 -5.94 28.53
N ARG A 4 11.82 -6.67 28.99
CA ARG A 4 13.22 -6.56 28.52
C ARG A 4 13.34 -6.77 26.99
N TYR A 5 12.33 -7.38 26.38
CA TYR A 5 12.29 -7.69 24.96
C TYR A 5 11.81 -6.52 24.07
N GLY A 6 11.16 -5.50 24.67
CA GLY A 6 10.57 -4.38 23.96
C GLY A 6 9.09 -4.59 23.61
N LYS A 7 8.27 -3.53 23.79
CA LYS A 7 6.82 -3.61 23.55
C LYS A 7 6.48 -3.81 22.08
N ARG A 8 7.18 -3.12 21.17
CA ARG A 8 6.91 -3.18 19.72
C ARG A 8 7.41 -4.49 19.11
N LYS A 9 8.56 -4.98 19.56
CA LYS A 9 9.07 -6.30 19.15
C LYS A 9 8.13 -7.42 19.55
N LEU A 10 7.48 -7.31 20.73
CA LEU A 10 6.50 -8.31 21.17
C LEU A 10 5.27 -8.33 20.26
N TRP A 11 4.75 -7.16 19.86
CA TRP A 11 3.64 -7.07 18.89
C TRP A 11 4.03 -7.59 17.51
N HIS A 12 5.26 -7.34 17.09
CA HIS A 12 5.80 -7.89 15.83
C HIS A 12 5.86 -9.43 15.90
N LEU A 13 6.36 -9.99 17.00
CA LEU A 13 6.41 -11.44 17.19
C LEU A 13 5.01 -12.06 17.20
N PHE A 14 4.08 -11.49 17.96
CA PHE A 14 2.68 -11.92 17.96
C PHE A 14 2.08 -11.93 16.55
N GLY A 15 2.26 -10.84 15.82
CA GLY A 15 1.78 -10.74 14.42
C GLY A 15 2.43 -11.78 13.51
N THR A 16 3.73 -12.01 13.64
CA THR A 16 4.44 -13.04 12.87
C THR A 16 3.90 -14.44 13.15
N VAL A 17 3.64 -14.80 14.41
CA VAL A 17 3.04 -16.09 14.79
C VAL A 17 1.64 -16.23 14.18
N CYS A 18 0.81 -15.20 14.26
CA CYS A 18 -0.52 -15.21 13.61
C CYS A 18 -0.43 -15.47 12.10
N VAL A 19 0.50 -14.81 11.40
CA VAL A 19 0.73 -15.01 9.96
C VAL A 19 1.22 -16.44 9.69
N LEU A 20 2.19 -16.94 10.43
CA LEU A 20 2.75 -18.30 10.24
C LEU A 20 1.70 -19.39 10.40
N ILE A 21 0.77 -19.21 11.34
CA ILE A 21 -0.31 -20.19 11.59
C ILE A 21 -1.40 -20.07 10.53
N SER A 22 -1.85 -18.87 10.19
CA SER A 22 -3.03 -18.67 9.35
C SER A 22 -2.76 -18.81 7.85
N PHE A 23 -1.58 -18.36 7.38
CA PHE A 23 -1.28 -18.28 5.94
C PHE A 23 -1.32 -19.64 5.21
N PRO A 24 -0.79 -20.75 5.77
CA PRO A 24 -0.90 -22.07 5.13
C PRO A 24 -2.33 -22.50 4.90
N PHE A 25 -3.23 -22.29 5.86
CA PHE A 25 -4.63 -22.74 5.75
C PHE A 25 -5.44 -21.94 4.70
N ILE A 26 -4.99 -20.75 4.32
CA ILE A 26 -5.61 -19.97 3.23
C ILE A 26 -5.31 -20.58 1.86
N PHE A 27 -4.13 -21.22 1.69
CA PHE A 27 -3.68 -21.81 0.41
C PHE A 27 -3.82 -23.33 0.35
N MET A 28 -4.19 -23.97 1.46
CA MET A 28 -4.47 -25.40 1.51
C MET A 28 -5.97 -25.67 1.31
N GLU A 29 -6.28 -26.87 0.86
CA GLU A 29 -7.67 -27.33 0.81
C GLU A 29 -8.29 -27.34 2.20
N CYS A 30 -9.58 -27.06 2.26
CA CYS A 30 -10.31 -27.03 3.52
C CYS A 30 -10.29 -28.42 4.18
N VAL A 31 -9.69 -28.51 5.38
CA VAL A 31 -9.58 -29.77 6.13
C VAL A 31 -10.98 -30.20 6.58
N GLY A 32 -11.44 -31.38 6.10
CA GLY A 32 -12.75 -31.95 6.44
C GLY A 32 -13.95 -31.35 5.69
N CYS A 33 -13.72 -30.51 4.68
CA CYS A 33 -14.82 -29.84 3.94
C CYS A 33 -15.28 -30.55 2.68
N THR A 34 -14.83 -31.75 2.39
CA THR A 34 -15.11 -32.46 1.11
C THR A 34 -16.60 -32.75 0.85
N LEU A 35 -17.43 -32.75 1.91
CA LEU A 35 -18.87 -32.95 1.84
C LEU A 35 -19.69 -31.82 2.48
N THR A 36 -19.07 -30.71 2.83
CA THR A 36 -19.75 -29.64 3.55
C THR A 36 -20.33 -28.58 2.64
N HIS A 37 -21.39 -27.90 3.13
CA HIS A 37 -22.05 -26.82 2.41
C HIS A 37 -21.09 -25.65 2.14
N LYS A 38 -21.23 -24.94 1.01
CA LYS A 38 -20.39 -23.80 0.60
C LYS A 38 -20.22 -22.73 1.69
N TRP A 39 -21.26 -22.50 2.51
CA TRP A 39 -21.19 -21.57 3.64
C TRP A 39 -20.18 -21.98 4.72
N ALA A 40 -20.06 -23.28 5.00
CA ALA A 40 -19.08 -23.76 5.98
C ALA A 40 -17.63 -23.55 5.49
N GLN A 41 -17.39 -23.78 4.20
CA GLN A 41 -16.10 -23.48 3.57
C GLN A 41 -15.78 -21.97 3.64
N MET A 42 -16.78 -21.12 3.38
CA MET A 42 -16.62 -19.67 3.48
C MET A 42 -16.24 -19.23 4.90
N PHE A 43 -16.92 -19.73 5.94
CA PHE A 43 -16.58 -19.41 7.34
C PHE A 43 -15.20 -19.92 7.73
N TYR A 44 -14.80 -21.12 7.26
CA TYR A 44 -13.46 -21.64 7.48
C TYR A 44 -12.39 -20.70 6.96
N PHE A 45 -12.44 -20.35 5.68
CA PHE A 45 -11.45 -19.44 5.08
C PHE A 45 -11.53 -18.04 5.68
N ALA A 46 -12.72 -17.52 5.97
CA ALA A 46 -12.90 -16.20 6.59
C ALA A 46 -12.20 -16.10 7.95
N ALA A 47 -12.28 -17.14 8.79
CA ALA A 47 -11.61 -17.17 10.08
C ALA A 47 -10.08 -17.06 9.95
N PHE A 48 -9.46 -17.84 9.06
CA PHE A 48 -8.02 -17.76 8.82
C PHE A 48 -7.60 -16.45 8.18
N ILE A 49 -8.41 -15.89 7.26
CA ILE A 49 -8.16 -14.57 6.66
C ILE A 49 -8.19 -13.47 7.72
N VAL A 50 -9.13 -13.49 8.65
CA VAL A 50 -9.21 -12.51 9.75
C VAL A 50 -7.96 -12.58 10.64
N VAL A 51 -7.56 -13.79 11.05
CA VAL A 51 -6.34 -13.98 11.85
C VAL A 51 -5.10 -13.50 11.10
N PHE A 52 -4.99 -13.81 9.80
CA PHE A 52 -3.92 -13.32 8.94
C PHE A 52 -3.87 -11.79 8.87
N GLN A 53 -5.01 -11.14 8.67
CA GLN A 53 -5.08 -9.67 8.56
C GLN A 53 -4.71 -8.97 9.87
N ILE A 54 -5.12 -9.51 11.01
CA ILE A 54 -4.71 -9.02 12.34
C ILE A 54 -3.19 -9.18 12.51
N GLY A 55 -2.66 -10.35 12.17
CA GLY A 55 -1.22 -10.61 12.22
C GLY A 55 -0.42 -9.67 11.31
N TRP A 56 -0.86 -9.51 10.06
CA TRP A 56 -0.24 -8.62 9.10
C TRP A 56 -0.24 -7.15 9.57
N ALA A 57 -1.37 -6.68 10.08
CA ALA A 57 -1.49 -5.32 10.63
C ALA A 57 -0.55 -5.12 11.83
N ALA A 58 -0.48 -6.09 12.76
CA ALA A 58 0.41 -6.04 13.91
C ALA A 58 1.89 -5.96 13.50
N VAL A 59 2.32 -6.77 12.53
CA VAL A 59 3.69 -6.71 11.97
C VAL A 59 3.97 -5.36 11.33
N GLN A 60 3.07 -4.86 10.49
CA GLN A 60 3.25 -3.59 9.78
C GLN A 60 3.35 -2.39 10.73
N ILE A 61 2.42 -2.29 11.68
CA ILE A 61 2.37 -1.15 12.61
C ILE A 61 3.57 -1.18 13.56
N SER A 62 3.92 -2.34 14.11
CA SER A 62 5.06 -2.47 15.02
C SER A 62 6.38 -2.13 14.31
N HIS A 63 6.58 -2.61 13.09
CA HIS A 63 7.76 -2.30 12.29
C HIS A 63 7.85 -0.81 11.94
N LEU A 64 6.74 -0.18 11.51
CA LEU A 64 6.70 1.25 11.21
C LEU A 64 6.98 2.11 12.43
N SER A 65 6.45 1.71 13.59
CA SER A 65 6.64 2.46 14.83
C SER A 65 8.05 2.37 15.41
N LEU A 66 8.86 1.38 14.99
CA LEU A 66 10.28 1.28 15.36
C LEU A 66 11.17 2.29 14.62
N ILE A 67 10.81 2.70 13.40
CA ILE A 67 11.64 3.61 12.58
C ILE A 67 11.95 4.93 13.30
N PRO A 68 10.98 5.65 13.91
CA PRO A 68 11.27 6.89 14.64
C PRO A 68 12.13 6.69 15.89
N GLU A 69 12.11 5.50 16.52
CA GLU A 69 12.94 5.20 17.68
C GLU A 69 14.38 4.87 17.34
N LEU A 70 14.58 4.21 16.19
CA LEU A 70 15.92 3.86 15.72
C LEU A 70 16.68 5.05 15.15
N ALA A 71 15.95 6.04 14.63
CA ALA A 71 16.51 7.22 13.97
C ALA A 71 15.93 8.51 14.58
N GLU A 72 16.75 9.24 15.34
CA GLU A 72 16.40 10.56 15.88
C GLU A 72 16.45 11.64 14.78
N ASP A 73 17.40 11.51 13.85
CA ASP A 73 17.58 12.43 12.73
C ASP A 73 16.51 12.19 11.64
N PRO A 74 15.78 13.24 11.18
CA PRO A 74 14.81 13.16 10.09
C PRO A 74 15.38 12.61 8.78
N HIS A 75 16.64 12.91 8.45
CA HIS A 75 17.30 12.39 7.25
C HIS A 75 17.53 10.88 7.33
N VAL A 76 17.99 10.36 8.46
CA VAL A 76 18.19 8.93 8.68
C VAL A 76 16.85 8.20 8.66
N ARG A 77 15.79 8.80 9.22
CA ARG A 77 14.42 8.27 9.19
C ARG A 77 13.89 8.12 7.76
N THR A 78 14.09 9.14 6.94
CA THR A 78 13.71 9.12 5.52
C THR A 78 14.46 8.03 4.76
N HIS A 79 15.77 7.89 5.02
CA HIS A 79 16.59 6.87 4.41
C HIS A 79 16.16 5.44 4.78
N LEU A 80 15.85 5.18 6.07
CA LEU A 80 15.32 3.90 6.53
C LEU A 80 13.97 3.56 5.88
N THR A 81 13.10 4.56 5.73
CA THR A 81 11.81 4.39 5.05
C THR A 81 11.99 4.06 3.57
N ALA A 82 12.95 4.69 2.89
CA ALA A 82 13.28 4.41 1.50
C ALA A 82 13.85 2.99 1.32
N ILE A 83 14.76 2.56 2.21
CA ILE A 83 15.29 1.18 2.22
C ILE A 83 14.16 0.17 2.41
N ARG A 84 13.25 0.40 3.37
CA ARG A 84 12.09 -0.45 3.60
C ARG A 84 11.23 -0.59 2.33
N TYR A 85 10.96 0.52 1.64
CA TYR A 85 10.22 0.48 0.38
C TYR A 85 10.96 -0.32 -0.69
N GLY A 86 12.28 -0.15 -0.82
CA GLY A 86 13.13 -0.95 -1.71
C GLY A 86 13.00 -2.44 -1.46
N PHE A 87 13.03 -2.88 -0.19
CA PHE A 87 12.82 -4.29 0.17
C PHE A 87 11.39 -4.77 -0.12
N THR A 88 10.37 -3.91 -0.02
CA THR A 88 9.01 -4.25 -0.42
C THR A 88 8.93 -4.56 -1.92
N VAL A 89 9.52 -3.72 -2.76
CA VAL A 89 9.58 -3.95 -4.22
C VAL A 89 10.37 -5.21 -4.54
N PHE A 90 11.52 -5.40 -3.90
CA PHE A 90 12.35 -6.61 -4.06
C PHE A 90 11.57 -7.88 -3.69
N SER A 91 10.84 -7.88 -2.58
CA SER A 91 10.02 -9.03 -2.15
C SER A 91 8.92 -9.35 -3.16
N ASN A 92 8.26 -8.34 -3.72
CA ASN A 92 7.25 -8.54 -4.75
C ASN A 92 7.86 -9.16 -6.02
N ILE A 93 8.98 -8.64 -6.49
CA ILE A 93 9.71 -9.19 -7.65
C ILE A 93 10.11 -10.64 -7.37
N PHE A 94 10.65 -10.93 -6.19
CA PHE A 94 11.01 -12.29 -5.78
C PHE A 94 9.81 -13.25 -5.86
N VAL A 95 8.65 -12.88 -5.31
CA VAL A 95 7.45 -13.72 -5.35
C VAL A 95 7.01 -14.01 -6.78
N TYR A 96 7.00 -13.00 -7.67
CA TYR A 96 6.61 -13.20 -9.05
C TYR A 96 7.61 -14.03 -9.86
N ILE A 97 8.92 -13.89 -9.61
CA ILE A 97 9.95 -14.74 -10.21
C ILE A 97 9.76 -16.19 -9.74
N MET A 98 9.54 -16.42 -8.44
CA MET A 98 9.28 -17.76 -7.92
C MET A 98 8.00 -18.37 -8.52
N THR A 99 6.96 -17.57 -8.63
CA THR A 99 5.71 -17.99 -9.27
C THR A 99 5.96 -18.38 -10.73
N TRP A 100 6.70 -17.58 -11.47
CA TRP A 100 7.07 -17.87 -12.86
C TRP A 100 7.87 -19.16 -12.98
N ILE A 101 8.91 -19.35 -12.16
CA ILE A 101 9.75 -20.56 -12.17
C ILE A 101 8.90 -21.80 -11.90
N ILE A 102 8.08 -21.79 -10.85
CA ILE A 102 7.30 -22.97 -10.47
C ILE A 102 6.25 -23.29 -11.53
N LEU A 103 5.57 -22.29 -12.08
CA LEU A 103 4.61 -22.51 -13.17
C LEU A 103 5.28 -22.99 -14.46
N HIS A 104 6.54 -22.57 -14.74
CA HIS A 104 7.26 -22.95 -15.96
C HIS A 104 7.90 -24.34 -15.87
N VAL A 105 8.55 -24.66 -14.75
CA VAL A 105 9.31 -25.92 -14.58
C VAL A 105 8.39 -27.13 -14.41
N THR A 106 7.21 -26.94 -13.82
CA THR A 106 6.35 -28.07 -13.41
C THR A 106 5.20 -28.39 -14.37
N GLY A 107 5.16 -27.80 -15.58
CA GLY A 107 4.09 -28.08 -16.52
C GLY A 107 4.41 -27.64 -17.96
N ASN A 108 3.63 -28.15 -18.93
CA ASN A 108 3.57 -27.65 -20.31
C ASN A 108 2.89 -26.25 -20.36
N CYS A 109 3.40 -25.31 -19.60
CA CYS A 109 2.75 -24.03 -19.25
C CYS A 109 2.59 -23.05 -20.40
N ASP A 110 3.08 -23.35 -21.59
CA ASP A 110 2.95 -22.44 -22.74
C ASP A 110 1.56 -22.48 -23.39
N LYS A 111 0.69 -23.42 -23.00
CA LYS A 111 -0.64 -23.59 -23.63
C LYS A 111 -1.81 -23.70 -22.64
N ASP A 112 -1.59 -24.04 -21.37
CA ASP A 112 -2.67 -24.34 -20.45
C ASP A 112 -2.95 -23.18 -19.49
N GLN A 113 -4.25 -22.89 -19.30
CA GLN A 113 -4.72 -21.96 -18.27
C GLN A 113 -4.57 -22.60 -16.88
N VAL A 114 -4.38 -21.76 -15.84
CA VAL A 114 -4.36 -22.19 -14.44
C VAL A 114 -5.71 -22.82 -14.08
N GLY A 115 -5.68 -24.04 -13.61
CA GLY A 115 -6.85 -24.79 -13.18
C GLY A 115 -6.75 -25.30 -11.75
N PRO A 116 -7.82 -25.97 -11.24
CA PRO A 116 -7.81 -26.59 -9.91
C PRO A 116 -6.67 -27.59 -9.71
N ALA A 117 -6.23 -28.26 -10.77
CA ALA A 117 -5.10 -29.20 -10.76
C ALA A 117 -3.76 -28.54 -10.40
N ASP A 118 -3.63 -27.21 -10.52
CA ASP A 118 -2.42 -26.47 -10.21
C ASP A 118 -2.34 -25.99 -8.75
N ALA A 119 -3.32 -26.29 -7.92
CA ALA A 119 -3.37 -25.87 -6.51
C ALA A 119 -2.10 -26.22 -5.73
N TRP A 120 -1.50 -27.39 -6.02
CA TRP A 120 -0.26 -27.84 -5.39
C TRP A 120 0.94 -26.92 -5.71
N LYS A 121 0.98 -26.29 -6.90
CA LYS A 121 2.03 -25.32 -7.29
C LYS A 121 1.96 -24.07 -6.43
N PHE A 122 0.76 -23.53 -6.22
CA PHE A 122 0.52 -22.38 -5.33
C PHE A 122 0.87 -22.70 -3.88
N ARG A 123 0.59 -23.94 -3.44
CA ARG A 123 1.00 -24.40 -2.11
C ARG A 123 2.53 -24.42 -1.96
N GLN A 124 3.28 -24.85 -2.99
CA GLN A 124 4.75 -24.79 -2.96
C GLN A 124 5.25 -23.36 -2.89
N ILE A 125 4.71 -22.43 -3.72
CA ILE A 125 5.05 -21.01 -3.68
C ILE A 125 4.83 -20.46 -2.27
N MET A 126 3.68 -20.76 -1.67
CA MET A 126 3.34 -20.34 -0.33
C MET A 126 4.38 -20.80 0.70
N PHE A 127 4.78 -22.07 0.70
CA PHE A 127 5.78 -22.57 1.65
C PHE A 127 7.16 -21.93 1.45
N ILE A 128 7.59 -21.68 0.21
CA ILE A 128 8.87 -21.00 -0.08
C ILE A 128 8.83 -19.57 0.47
N VAL A 129 7.78 -18.82 0.16
CA VAL A 129 7.63 -17.42 0.61
C VAL A 129 7.54 -17.35 2.14
N LEU A 130 6.79 -18.27 2.76
CA LEU A 130 6.65 -18.34 4.21
C LEU A 130 7.99 -18.66 4.89
N SER A 131 8.77 -19.57 4.32
CA SER A 131 10.10 -19.94 4.85
C SER A 131 11.07 -18.74 4.79
N VAL A 132 11.13 -18.05 3.66
CA VAL A 132 11.97 -16.84 3.50
C VAL A 132 11.52 -15.75 4.46
N GLY A 133 10.20 -15.52 4.59
CA GLY A 133 9.63 -14.55 5.53
C GLY A 133 9.94 -14.89 6.99
N THR A 134 9.90 -16.18 7.35
CA THR A 134 10.25 -16.64 8.70
C THR A 134 11.71 -16.38 9.00
N VAL A 135 12.62 -16.72 8.10
CA VAL A 135 14.06 -16.45 8.27
C VAL A 135 14.30 -14.95 8.43
N ALA A 136 13.70 -14.13 7.58
CA ALA A 136 13.84 -12.67 7.67
C ALA A 136 13.30 -12.12 9.00
N SER A 137 12.15 -12.65 9.50
CA SER A 137 11.60 -12.26 10.78
C SER A 137 12.49 -12.67 11.96
N VAL A 138 13.06 -13.86 11.92
CA VAL A 138 14.02 -14.34 12.92
C VAL A 138 15.24 -13.45 12.96
N LEU A 139 15.83 -13.14 11.80
CA LEU A 139 16.97 -12.23 11.69
C LEU A 139 16.64 -10.83 12.26
N PHE A 140 15.45 -10.31 11.95
CA PHE A 140 14.98 -9.03 12.51
C PHE A 140 14.95 -9.07 14.05
N HIS A 141 14.42 -10.14 14.65
CA HIS A 141 14.33 -10.27 16.11
C HIS A 141 15.69 -10.38 16.79
N PHE A 142 16.69 -10.94 16.13
CA PHE A 142 18.06 -10.99 16.66
C PHE A 142 18.83 -9.67 16.42
N ALA A 143 18.69 -9.07 15.24
CA ALA A 143 19.49 -7.91 14.85
C ALA A 143 19.00 -6.58 15.45
N VAL A 144 17.69 -6.41 15.63
CA VAL A 144 17.12 -5.16 16.12
C VAL A 144 16.96 -5.18 17.64
N SER A 145 17.58 -4.24 18.33
CA SER A 145 17.40 -3.99 19.77
C SER A 145 16.54 -2.74 19.96
N GLU A 146 15.39 -2.90 20.66
CA GLU A 146 14.55 -1.77 21.05
C GLU A 146 15.20 -1.11 22.28
N LYS A 147 15.55 0.18 22.16
CA LYS A 147 16.07 0.95 23.30
C LYS A 147 14.95 1.11 24.33
N PRO A 148 15.22 0.93 25.65
CA PRO A 148 14.22 1.23 26.66
C PRO A 148 13.85 2.71 26.54
N SER A 149 12.56 2.98 26.35
CA SER A 149 12.02 4.34 26.24
C SER A 149 12.41 5.14 27.49
N ARG A 150 13.38 6.02 27.37
CA ARG A 150 13.77 6.97 28.41
C ARG A 150 12.67 8.01 28.50
N ASN A 151 11.76 7.81 29.46
CA ASN A 151 10.78 8.78 29.98
C ASN A 151 10.33 9.87 28.99
N GLN A 152 9.46 9.57 28.06
CA GLN A 152 8.46 10.53 27.61
C GLN A 152 7.24 10.45 28.56
N ILE A 153 7.48 10.58 29.86
CA ILE A 153 6.52 11.12 30.80
C ILE A 153 6.72 12.64 30.67
N SER A 154 6.09 13.24 29.71
CA SER A 154 5.89 14.68 29.66
C SER A 154 4.46 14.90 29.21
N ASN A 155 3.61 15.17 30.18
CA ASN A 155 2.53 16.17 30.22
C ASN A 155 1.85 16.52 28.88
N ASN A 156 1.21 15.59 28.16
CA ASN A 156 0.38 15.97 27.03
C ASN A 156 -0.79 15.01 26.79
N GLU A 157 -1.39 14.44 27.83
CA GLU A 157 -2.68 13.73 27.63
C GLU A 157 -3.86 14.70 27.42
N TYR A 158 -3.77 15.95 27.90
CA TYR A 158 -4.85 16.95 27.75
C TYR A 158 -4.82 17.71 26.42
N GLY A 159 -3.70 17.75 25.70
CA GLY A 159 -3.56 18.42 24.39
C GLY A 159 -3.85 17.54 23.18
N SER A 160 -3.94 16.22 23.36
CA SER A 160 -4.04 15.28 22.23
C SER A 160 -5.44 15.25 21.59
N SER A 161 -6.51 15.33 22.36
CA SER A 161 -7.89 15.25 21.83
C SER A 161 -8.31 16.50 21.06
N THR A 162 -7.93 17.69 21.53
CA THR A 162 -8.20 18.96 20.84
C THR A 162 -7.42 19.02 19.53
N LEU A 163 -6.18 18.58 19.52
CA LEU A 163 -5.32 18.53 18.32
C LEU A 163 -5.90 17.63 17.21
N HIS A 164 -6.48 16.49 17.57
CA HIS A 164 -7.12 15.60 16.59
C HIS A 164 -8.38 16.23 15.99
N CYS A 165 -9.21 16.90 16.79
CA CYS A 165 -10.41 17.60 16.32
C CYS A 165 -10.06 18.77 15.40
N ASP A 166 -9.00 19.54 15.70
CA ASP A 166 -8.58 20.66 14.87
C ASP A 166 -8.04 20.21 13.50
N ILE A 167 -7.36 19.08 13.45
CA ILE A 167 -6.89 18.48 12.20
C ILE A 167 -8.08 18.01 11.36
N LEU A 168 -9.08 17.36 11.96
CA LEU A 168 -10.29 16.89 11.27
C LEU A 168 -11.15 18.02 10.69
N ARG A 169 -11.06 19.24 11.22
CA ARG A 169 -11.80 20.42 10.70
C ARG A 169 -11.17 21.03 9.45
N LYS A 170 -9.91 20.68 9.12
CA LYS A 170 -9.23 21.28 7.96
C LYS A 170 -9.66 20.61 6.65
N PHE A 171 -10.24 21.37 5.73
CA PHE A 171 -10.63 20.91 4.38
C PHE A 171 -9.48 20.25 3.61
N LEU A 172 -8.25 20.75 3.82
CA LEU A 172 -7.05 20.23 3.20
C LEU A 172 -6.78 18.75 3.55
N LEU A 173 -7.13 18.31 4.77
CA LEU A 173 -7.03 16.89 5.16
C LEU A 173 -7.89 16.00 4.24
N TYR A 174 -9.13 16.39 4.00
CA TYR A 174 -10.05 15.62 3.15
C TYR A 174 -9.61 15.60 1.69
N GLN A 175 -9.05 16.71 1.20
CA GLN A 175 -8.52 16.79 -0.15
C GLN A 175 -7.30 15.87 -0.33
N VAL A 176 -6.33 15.90 0.58
CA VAL A 176 -5.16 15.01 0.55
C VAL A 176 -5.56 13.55 0.79
N ALA A 177 -6.52 13.29 1.69
CA ALA A 177 -7.08 11.96 1.89
C ALA A 177 -7.76 11.43 0.62
N GLY A 178 -8.51 12.27 -0.09
CA GLY A 178 -9.13 11.93 -1.37
C GLY A 178 -8.10 11.57 -2.45
N ILE A 179 -7.00 12.33 -2.57
CA ILE A 179 -5.89 12.02 -3.47
C ILE A 179 -5.24 10.68 -3.09
N TYR A 180 -4.99 10.46 -1.82
CA TYR A 180 -4.41 9.22 -1.33
C TYR A 180 -5.33 8.03 -1.61
N MET A 181 -6.62 8.12 -1.27
CA MET A 181 -7.61 7.07 -1.52
C MET A 181 -7.74 6.74 -3.00
N SER A 182 -7.86 7.75 -3.86
CA SER A 182 -7.94 7.56 -5.31
C SER A 182 -6.72 6.82 -5.85
N THR A 183 -5.54 7.23 -5.42
CA THR A 183 -4.28 6.58 -5.80
C THR A 183 -4.20 5.13 -5.32
N ARG A 184 -4.60 4.89 -4.07
CA ARG A 184 -4.60 3.53 -3.50
C ARG A 184 -5.62 2.62 -4.16
N LEU A 185 -6.80 3.17 -4.53
CA LEU A 185 -7.77 2.44 -5.35
C LEU A 185 -7.16 2.00 -6.68
N VAL A 186 -6.52 2.92 -7.41
CA VAL A 186 -5.86 2.58 -8.68
C VAL A 186 -4.86 1.46 -8.49
N VAL A 187 -3.95 1.57 -7.53
CA VAL A 187 -2.88 0.58 -7.32
C VAL A 187 -3.42 -0.76 -6.84
N ASN A 188 -4.27 -0.77 -5.81
CA ASN A 188 -4.74 -2.03 -5.21
C ASN A 188 -5.75 -2.75 -6.10
N VAL A 189 -6.71 -2.02 -6.69
CA VAL A 189 -7.73 -2.62 -7.56
C VAL A 189 -7.11 -3.14 -8.86
N SER A 190 -6.17 -2.40 -9.47
CA SER A 190 -5.48 -2.89 -10.67
C SER A 190 -4.67 -4.16 -10.38
N GLN A 191 -3.98 -4.26 -9.23
CA GLN A 191 -3.24 -5.46 -8.85
C GLN A 191 -4.14 -6.70 -8.68
N VAL A 192 -5.39 -6.51 -8.23
CA VAL A 192 -6.36 -7.60 -8.10
C VAL A 192 -7.01 -7.94 -9.44
N LEU A 193 -7.38 -6.93 -10.23
CA LEU A 193 -8.13 -7.14 -11.47
C LEU A 193 -7.26 -7.60 -12.64
N ILE A 194 -5.99 -7.22 -12.71
CA ILE A 194 -5.12 -7.60 -13.82
C ILE A 194 -4.99 -9.11 -13.95
N PRO A 195 -4.67 -9.91 -12.93
CA PRO A 195 -4.65 -11.37 -13.06
C PRO A 195 -5.99 -11.96 -13.51
N LEU A 196 -7.12 -11.41 -13.02
CA LEU A 196 -8.47 -11.85 -13.42
C LEU A 196 -8.76 -11.49 -14.88
N TYR A 197 -8.37 -10.31 -15.32
CA TYR A 197 -8.48 -9.86 -16.71
C TYR A 197 -7.66 -10.76 -17.65
N LEU A 198 -6.39 -11.06 -17.29
CA LEU A 198 -5.53 -11.95 -18.08
C LEU A 198 -6.11 -13.35 -18.20
N HIS A 199 -6.66 -13.88 -17.10
CA HIS A 199 -7.19 -15.24 -17.04
C HIS A 199 -8.59 -15.35 -17.68
N ARG A 200 -9.54 -14.48 -17.29
CA ARG A 200 -10.96 -14.59 -17.66
C ARG A 200 -11.28 -13.94 -18.99
N THR A 201 -10.69 -12.77 -19.29
CA THR A 201 -11.01 -12.01 -20.51
C THR A 201 -10.08 -12.38 -21.67
N LEU A 202 -8.76 -12.38 -21.44
CA LEU A 202 -7.80 -12.64 -22.51
C LEU A 202 -7.52 -14.13 -22.71
N GLY A 203 -7.81 -14.97 -21.71
CA GLY A 203 -7.57 -16.42 -21.78
C GLY A 203 -6.09 -16.78 -21.91
N LEU A 204 -5.19 -15.98 -21.33
CA LEU A 204 -3.75 -16.17 -21.44
C LEU A 204 -3.26 -17.34 -20.59
N ALA A 205 -2.14 -17.94 -21.01
CA ALA A 205 -1.48 -19.02 -20.31
C ALA A 205 -1.01 -18.60 -18.91
N ALA A 206 -0.81 -19.57 -18.02
CA ALA A 206 -0.35 -19.40 -16.64
C ALA A 206 0.90 -18.54 -16.51
N ARG A 207 1.81 -18.60 -17.48
CA ARG A 207 3.02 -17.78 -17.54
C ARG A 207 2.73 -16.27 -17.54
N ALA A 208 1.69 -15.83 -18.27
CA ALA A 208 1.34 -14.42 -18.35
C ALA A 208 0.87 -13.86 -17.00
N LEU A 209 0.22 -14.69 -16.15
CA LEU A 209 -0.20 -14.28 -14.82
C LEU A 209 0.96 -13.92 -13.88
N ALA A 210 2.15 -14.44 -14.13
CA ALA A 210 3.36 -14.08 -13.38
C ALA A 210 4.14 -12.94 -14.04
N VAL A 211 4.32 -12.99 -15.38
CA VAL A 211 5.21 -12.07 -16.10
C VAL A 211 4.59 -10.67 -16.25
N VAL A 212 3.26 -10.57 -16.46
CA VAL A 212 2.59 -9.26 -16.63
C VAL A 212 2.65 -8.43 -15.34
N PRO A 213 2.28 -8.95 -14.14
CA PRO A 213 2.49 -8.22 -12.90
C PRO A 213 3.98 -7.93 -12.59
N LEU A 214 4.90 -8.84 -12.96
CA LEU A 214 6.33 -8.55 -12.84
C LEU A 214 6.73 -7.32 -13.66
N ALA A 215 6.24 -7.20 -14.91
CA ALA A 215 6.47 -6.02 -15.74
C ALA A 215 5.91 -4.74 -15.10
N MET A 216 4.76 -4.82 -14.41
CA MET A 216 4.22 -3.69 -13.63
C MET A 216 5.18 -3.25 -12.51
N TYR A 217 5.76 -4.20 -11.76
CA TYR A 217 6.72 -3.86 -10.71
C TYR A 217 8.03 -3.30 -11.27
N LEU A 218 8.48 -3.77 -12.42
CA LEU A 218 9.64 -3.17 -13.11
C LEU A 218 9.32 -1.73 -13.53
N GLY A 219 8.13 -1.46 -14.07
CA GLY A 219 7.64 -0.09 -14.34
C GLY A 219 7.63 0.78 -13.08
N SER A 220 7.18 0.22 -11.95
CA SER A 220 7.19 0.92 -10.66
C SER A 220 8.60 1.23 -10.16
N LEU A 221 9.57 0.36 -10.43
CA LEU A 221 10.97 0.58 -10.09
C LEU A 221 11.58 1.73 -10.93
N VAL A 222 11.27 1.77 -12.22
CA VAL A 222 11.66 2.88 -13.12
C VAL A 222 11.07 4.20 -12.61
N ALA A 223 9.79 4.22 -12.20
CA ALA A 223 9.14 5.40 -11.63
C ALA A 223 9.87 5.92 -10.39
N ALA A 224 10.26 5.01 -9.47
CA ALA A 224 11.03 5.38 -8.29
C ALA A 224 12.40 5.99 -8.65
N GLY A 225 13.06 5.46 -9.68
CA GLY A 225 14.30 6.02 -10.23
C GLY A 225 14.10 7.42 -10.80
N VAL A 226 13.06 7.63 -11.60
CA VAL A 226 12.72 8.94 -12.17
C VAL A 226 12.46 9.98 -11.07
N GLN A 227 11.72 9.62 -10.03
CA GLN A 227 11.48 10.54 -8.91
C GLN A 227 12.75 10.89 -8.14
N ARG A 228 13.67 9.94 -7.95
CA ARG A 228 14.93 10.20 -7.26
C ARG A 228 15.85 11.12 -8.06
N LEU A 229 15.84 11.00 -9.40
CA LEU A 229 16.67 11.79 -10.30
C LEU A 229 16.01 13.12 -10.70
N ALA A 230 14.73 13.31 -10.37
CA ALA A 230 13.97 14.49 -10.74
C ALA A 230 14.61 15.77 -10.17
N PRO A 231 14.79 16.81 -10.98
CA PRO A 231 15.33 18.09 -10.54
C PRO A 231 14.37 18.77 -9.54
N ARG A 232 14.89 19.67 -8.70
CA ARG A 232 14.10 20.44 -7.72
C ARG A 232 12.94 21.24 -8.32
N SER A 233 13.01 21.56 -9.60
CA SER A 233 11.94 22.21 -10.38
C SER A 233 10.77 21.29 -10.73
N PHE A 234 10.94 19.97 -10.55
CA PHE A 234 9.90 18.99 -10.83
C PHE A 234 8.88 18.99 -9.67
N THR A 235 7.80 19.74 -9.85
CA THR A 235 6.79 19.93 -8.82
C THR A 235 5.99 18.65 -8.57
N ARG A 236 5.47 18.48 -7.34
CA ARG A 236 4.63 17.32 -6.99
C ARG A 236 3.39 17.20 -7.88
N LYS A 237 2.78 18.33 -8.27
CA LYS A 237 1.66 18.33 -9.21
C LYS A 237 2.06 17.77 -10.57
N LEU A 238 3.22 18.16 -11.09
CA LEU A 238 3.73 17.65 -12.36
C LEU A 238 4.04 16.14 -12.29
N SER A 239 4.60 15.68 -11.17
CA SER A 239 4.83 14.25 -10.93
C SER A 239 3.53 13.45 -10.93
N TYR A 240 2.49 13.97 -10.25
CA TYR A 240 1.18 13.32 -10.23
C TYR A 240 0.50 13.34 -11.60
N LEU A 241 0.60 14.45 -12.32
CA LEU A 241 0.07 14.59 -13.70
C LEU A 241 0.72 13.56 -14.64
N LEU A 242 2.05 13.45 -14.62
CA LEU A 242 2.78 12.47 -15.41
C LEU A 242 2.34 11.04 -15.06
N GLY A 243 2.27 10.72 -13.77
CA GLY A 243 1.80 9.41 -13.29
C GLY A 243 0.37 9.09 -13.75
N SER A 244 -0.54 10.05 -13.60
CA SER A 244 -1.94 9.88 -14.02
C SER A 244 -2.08 9.77 -15.54
N ALA A 245 -1.31 10.51 -16.32
CA ALA A 245 -1.32 10.41 -17.80
C ALA A 245 -0.85 9.01 -18.25
N CYS A 246 0.24 8.49 -17.68
CA CYS A 246 0.73 7.13 -17.97
C CYS A 246 -0.30 6.05 -17.56
N ALA A 247 -0.89 6.17 -16.37
CA ALA A 247 -1.89 5.21 -15.91
C ALA A 247 -3.15 5.22 -16.80
N LEU A 248 -3.67 6.43 -17.11
CA LEU A 248 -4.85 6.58 -17.98
C LEU A 248 -4.58 6.04 -19.39
N SER A 249 -3.42 6.33 -19.98
CA SER A 249 -3.07 5.77 -21.29
C SER A 249 -3.07 4.24 -21.27
N GLY A 250 -2.57 3.62 -20.18
CA GLY A 250 -2.62 2.18 -19.98
C GLY A 250 -4.05 1.64 -19.87
N PHE A 251 -4.92 2.27 -19.06
CA PHE A 251 -6.33 1.85 -18.92
C PHE A 251 -7.16 2.05 -20.19
N ILE A 252 -6.92 3.12 -20.92
CA ILE A 252 -7.57 3.37 -22.22
C ILE A 252 -7.12 2.31 -23.23
N TRP A 253 -5.84 1.97 -23.24
CA TRP A 253 -5.33 0.94 -24.15
C TRP A 253 -5.92 -0.43 -23.84
N VAL A 254 -6.04 -0.83 -22.55
CA VAL A 254 -6.75 -2.04 -22.11
C VAL A 254 -8.19 -2.08 -22.64
N TYR A 255 -8.88 -0.94 -22.67
CA TYR A 255 -10.26 -0.87 -23.11
C TYR A 255 -10.44 -1.03 -24.64
N ILE A 256 -9.54 -0.40 -25.42
CA ILE A 256 -9.67 -0.31 -26.88
C ILE A 256 -9.20 -1.58 -27.57
N ASP A 257 -8.08 -2.18 -27.12
CA ASP A 257 -7.36 -3.19 -27.86
C ASP A 257 -7.59 -4.59 -27.28
N SER A 258 -7.92 -5.54 -28.19
CA SER A 258 -8.08 -6.96 -27.86
C SER A 258 -7.45 -7.88 -28.91
N ASP A 259 -6.69 -7.34 -29.84
CA ASP A 259 -6.08 -8.05 -30.94
C ASP A 259 -5.04 -9.08 -30.49
N HIS A 260 -4.67 -10.00 -31.39
CA HIS A 260 -3.66 -11.02 -31.15
C HIS A 260 -2.29 -10.41 -30.78
N ASN A 261 -1.88 -9.34 -31.49
CA ASN A 261 -0.62 -8.63 -31.20
C ASN A 261 -0.62 -7.97 -29.82
N TYR A 262 -1.77 -7.49 -29.37
CA TYR A 262 -1.95 -6.97 -28.01
C TYR A 262 -1.68 -8.04 -26.97
N LYS A 263 -2.29 -9.21 -27.12
CA LYS A 263 -2.17 -10.34 -26.18
C LYS A 263 -0.74 -10.84 -26.05
N VAL A 264 0.05 -10.79 -27.13
CA VAL A 264 1.42 -11.35 -27.16
C VAL A 264 2.47 -10.34 -26.72
N ASN A 265 2.36 -9.07 -27.17
CA ASN A 265 3.44 -8.08 -27.02
C ASN A 265 3.01 -6.84 -26.24
N PHE A 266 1.90 -6.21 -26.61
CA PHE A 266 1.55 -4.89 -26.09
C PHE A 266 1.06 -4.91 -24.65
N ILE A 267 0.54 -6.06 -24.16
CA ILE A 267 0.10 -6.23 -22.77
C ILE A 267 1.22 -5.94 -21.76
N TYR A 268 2.48 -6.25 -22.09
CA TYR A 268 3.63 -5.96 -21.22
C TYR A 268 3.94 -4.47 -21.17
N ILE A 269 3.79 -3.75 -22.30
CA ILE A 269 3.98 -2.30 -22.36
C ILE A 269 2.89 -1.60 -21.52
N VAL A 270 1.64 -2.04 -21.68
CA VAL A 270 0.52 -1.54 -20.88
C VAL A 270 0.74 -1.80 -19.39
N ALA A 271 1.22 -2.97 -19.03
CA ALA A 271 1.57 -3.30 -17.65
C ALA A 271 2.65 -2.35 -17.08
N VAL A 272 3.71 -2.06 -17.84
CA VAL A 272 4.75 -1.10 -17.45
C VAL A 272 4.16 0.29 -17.28
N LEU A 273 3.29 0.76 -18.18
CA LEU A 273 2.64 2.07 -18.08
C LEU A 273 1.77 2.19 -16.83
N ILE A 274 0.95 1.18 -16.54
CA ILE A 274 0.09 1.15 -15.35
C ILE A 274 0.95 1.12 -14.08
N GLY A 275 2.01 0.29 -14.07
CA GLY A 275 2.93 0.16 -12.94
C GLY A 275 3.70 1.46 -12.68
N PHE A 276 4.24 2.08 -13.73
CA PHE A 276 4.93 3.37 -13.66
C PHE A 276 3.99 4.47 -13.15
N GLY A 277 2.81 4.60 -13.76
CA GLY A 277 1.82 5.61 -13.39
C GLY A 277 1.35 5.46 -11.95
N GLY A 278 0.99 4.23 -11.53
CA GLY A 278 0.57 3.94 -10.17
C GLY A 278 1.65 4.27 -9.12
N ALA A 279 2.92 3.94 -9.40
CA ALA A 279 4.03 4.24 -8.50
C ALA A 279 4.30 5.74 -8.38
N GLN A 280 4.26 6.49 -9.49
CA GLN A 280 4.41 7.95 -9.48
C GLN A 280 3.32 8.64 -8.65
N MET A 281 2.07 8.25 -8.87
CA MET A 281 0.93 8.73 -8.09
C MET A 281 1.07 8.39 -6.61
N LEU A 282 1.48 7.13 -6.28
CA LEU A 282 1.61 6.65 -4.91
C LEU A 282 2.66 7.42 -4.13
N VAL A 283 3.87 7.58 -4.68
CA VAL A 283 4.95 8.30 -3.99
C VAL A 283 4.59 9.77 -3.80
N THR A 284 3.93 10.39 -4.79
CA THR A 284 3.47 11.78 -4.69
C THR A 284 2.39 11.94 -3.61
N SER A 285 1.41 11.04 -3.55
CA SER A 285 0.33 11.08 -2.55
C SER A 285 0.86 10.88 -1.12
N LEU A 286 1.84 9.98 -0.93
CA LEU A 286 2.52 9.79 0.35
C LEU A 286 3.33 11.03 0.75
N SER A 287 3.99 11.69 -0.20
CA SER A 287 4.72 12.94 0.06
C SER A 287 3.78 14.07 0.49
N LEU A 288 2.61 14.19 -0.18
CA LEU A 288 1.58 15.17 0.21
C LEU A 288 1.02 14.88 1.62
N THR A 289 0.85 13.60 1.97
CA THR A 289 0.43 13.20 3.31
C THR A 289 1.49 13.54 4.36
N ALA A 290 2.77 13.31 4.06
CA ALA A 290 3.87 13.67 4.95
C ALA A 290 3.93 15.18 5.20
N ASP A 291 3.71 16.00 4.17
CA ASP A 291 3.65 17.47 4.32
C ASP A 291 2.45 17.94 5.13
N LEU A 292 1.31 17.26 5.00
CA LEU A 292 0.13 17.56 5.81
C LEU A 292 0.39 17.33 7.29
N VAL A 293 1.14 16.29 7.64
CA VAL A 293 1.55 16.01 9.02
C VAL A 293 2.56 17.02 9.54
N GLY A 294 3.52 17.45 8.70
CA GLY A 294 4.56 18.42 9.06
C GLY A 294 5.34 18.01 10.32
N ASP A 295 5.67 18.99 11.17
CA ASP A 295 6.44 18.77 12.40
C ASP A 295 5.62 18.20 13.56
N ARG A 296 4.31 18.03 13.40
CA ARG A 296 3.40 17.52 14.44
C ARG A 296 3.44 16.00 14.54
N THR A 297 4.54 15.46 15.02
CA THR A 297 4.79 14.02 15.14
C THR A 297 3.75 13.27 15.98
N GLY A 298 3.13 13.93 16.98
CA GLY A 298 2.07 13.35 17.81
C GLY A 298 0.78 13.01 17.05
N ALA A 299 0.48 13.76 15.98
CA ALA A 299 -0.72 13.53 15.16
C ALA A 299 -0.47 12.61 13.95
N SER A 300 0.79 12.30 13.64
CA SER A 300 1.17 11.53 12.46
C SER A 300 0.54 10.12 12.46
N ALA A 301 0.58 9.43 13.59
CA ALA A 301 0.02 8.10 13.73
C ALA A 301 -1.50 8.09 13.48
N PHE A 302 -2.21 9.12 13.95
CA PHE A 302 -3.65 9.26 13.72
C PHE A 302 -3.97 9.51 12.25
N VAL A 303 -3.28 10.44 11.60
CA VAL A 303 -3.51 10.78 10.18
C VAL A 303 -3.22 9.58 9.27
N TYR A 304 -2.07 8.94 9.43
CA TYR A 304 -1.73 7.75 8.65
C TYR A 304 -2.65 6.56 8.95
N GLY A 305 -3.08 6.40 10.20
CA GLY A 305 -4.05 5.38 10.61
C GLY A 305 -5.40 5.59 9.95
N LEU A 306 -5.93 6.82 9.98
CA LEU A 306 -7.18 7.20 9.33
C LEU A 306 -7.13 6.99 7.81
N MET A 307 -6.06 7.43 7.16
CA MET A 307 -5.87 7.24 5.72
C MET A 307 -5.75 5.77 5.35
N SER A 308 -5.04 4.98 6.14
CA SER A 308 -4.92 3.54 5.92
C SER A 308 -6.25 2.81 6.11
N PHE A 309 -7.06 3.21 7.09
CA PHE A 309 -8.40 2.67 7.29
C PHE A 309 -9.30 2.97 6.09
N CYS A 310 -9.36 4.22 5.66
CA CYS A 310 -10.14 4.63 4.49
C CYS A 310 -9.70 3.92 3.21
N ASP A 311 -8.38 3.75 2.99
CA ASP A 311 -7.82 2.96 1.89
C ASP A 311 -8.36 1.52 1.89
N LYS A 312 -8.24 0.82 3.00
CA LYS A 312 -8.68 -0.58 3.10
C LYS A 312 -10.19 -0.74 2.93
N LEU A 313 -10.94 0.17 3.53
CA LEU A 313 -12.40 0.16 3.41
C LEU A 313 -12.85 0.41 1.97
N SER A 314 -12.34 1.47 1.32
CA SER A 314 -12.71 1.81 -0.06
C SER A 314 -12.29 0.74 -1.07
N CYS A 315 -11.07 0.20 -0.95
CA CYS A 315 -10.61 -0.90 -1.81
C CYS A 315 -11.41 -2.17 -1.58
N GLY A 316 -11.71 -2.51 -0.32
CA GLY A 316 -12.51 -3.69 0.02
C GLY A 316 -13.93 -3.61 -0.54
N VAL A 317 -14.60 -2.47 -0.37
CA VAL A 317 -15.94 -2.23 -0.93
C VAL A 317 -15.91 -2.28 -2.46
N ALA A 318 -14.95 -1.62 -3.10
CA ALA A 318 -14.84 -1.62 -4.56
C ALA A 318 -14.63 -3.04 -5.12
N ILE A 319 -13.71 -3.82 -4.54
CA ILE A 319 -13.45 -5.20 -4.97
C ILE A 319 -14.66 -6.10 -4.70
N ALA A 320 -15.34 -5.95 -3.54
CA ALA A 320 -16.53 -6.72 -3.21
C ALA A 320 -17.66 -6.45 -4.21
N LEU A 321 -17.92 -5.19 -4.55
CA LEU A 321 -18.92 -4.83 -5.56
C LEU A 321 -18.56 -5.39 -6.94
N ILE A 322 -17.31 -5.26 -7.37
CA ILE A 322 -16.87 -5.82 -8.65
C ILE A 322 -17.10 -7.33 -8.67
N GLN A 323 -16.73 -8.06 -7.60
CA GLN A 323 -16.91 -9.52 -7.57
C GLN A 323 -18.39 -9.93 -7.47
N MET A 324 -19.23 -9.17 -6.78
CA MET A 324 -20.66 -9.45 -6.67
C MET A 324 -21.38 -9.41 -8.03
N TYR A 325 -20.96 -8.53 -8.93
CA TYR A 325 -21.53 -8.40 -10.26
C TYR A 325 -20.80 -9.25 -11.33
N ALA A 326 -19.73 -9.95 -10.97
CA ALA A 326 -18.89 -10.68 -11.91
C ALA A 326 -19.63 -11.86 -12.56
N ASP A 327 -20.53 -12.55 -11.84
CA ASP A 327 -21.29 -13.70 -12.35
C ASP A 327 -22.31 -13.28 -13.42
N ASN A 328 -22.79 -12.04 -13.39
CA ASN A 328 -23.71 -11.47 -14.38
C ASN A 328 -22.97 -10.76 -15.52
N GLY A 329 -21.64 -10.61 -15.40
CA GLY A 329 -20.79 -9.92 -16.36
C GLY A 329 -20.37 -10.86 -17.50
N GLY A 330 -20.37 -10.36 -18.74
CA GLY A 330 -19.87 -11.08 -19.90
C GLY A 330 -18.34 -11.27 -19.88
N ILE A 331 -17.80 -11.85 -20.94
CA ILE A 331 -16.35 -12.13 -21.09
C ILE A 331 -15.48 -10.85 -20.89
N TYR A 332 -15.99 -9.68 -21.27
CA TYR A 332 -15.29 -8.41 -21.18
C TYR A 332 -15.44 -7.69 -19.84
N TYR A 333 -16.16 -8.28 -18.88
CA TYR A 333 -16.47 -7.64 -17.61
C TYR A 333 -15.21 -7.13 -16.84
N TYR A 334 -14.18 -7.97 -16.71
CA TYR A 334 -12.96 -7.58 -15.97
C TYR A 334 -12.14 -6.53 -16.73
N ARG A 335 -12.18 -6.51 -18.06
CA ARG A 335 -11.61 -5.44 -18.89
C ARG A 335 -12.28 -4.09 -18.57
N ASP A 336 -13.61 -4.10 -18.61
CA ASP A 336 -14.41 -2.90 -18.41
C ASP A 336 -14.30 -2.39 -16.96
N ALA A 337 -14.37 -3.31 -15.97
CA ALA A 337 -14.18 -2.98 -14.57
C ALA A 337 -12.78 -2.37 -14.30
N LEU A 338 -11.71 -2.97 -14.86
CA LEU A 338 -10.36 -2.46 -14.74
C LEU A 338 -10.23 -1.05 -15.33
N SER A 339 -10.73 -0.84 -16.54
CA SER A 339 -10.60 0.42 -17.25
C SER A 339 -11.44 1.54 -16.64
N TRP A 340 -12.72 1.28 -16.34
CA TRP A 340 -13.62 2.30 -15.82
C TRP A 340 -13.36 2.63 -14.34
N VAL A 341 -13.20 1.63 -13.48
CA VAL A 341 -13.01 1.88 -12.04
C VAL A 341 -11.65 2.54 -11.78
N CYS A 342 -10.57 1.97 -12.34
CA CYS A 342 -9.24 2.55 -12.14
C CYS A 342 -9.08 3.86 -12.93
N GLY A 343 -9.67 3.99 -14.11
CA GLY A 343 -9.69 5.21 -14.89
C GLY A 343 -10.40 6.35 -14.15
N ALA A 344 -11.62 6.12 -13.66
CA ALA A 344 -12.37 7.11 -12.88
C ALA A 344 -11.63 7.52 -11.59
N ALA A 345 -11.05 6.56 -10.86
CA ALA A 345 -10.24 6.85 -9.68
C ALA A 345 -9.01 7.70 -10.04
N THR A 346 -8.35 7.43 -11.18
CA THR A 346 -7.21 8.24 -11.65
C THR A 346 -7.63 9.68 -11.97
N ILE A 347 -8.75 9.85 -12.67
CA ILE A 347 -9.30 11.19 -13.02
C ILE A 347 -9.67 11.95 -11.74
N LEU A 348 -10.31 11.28 -10.77
CA LEU A 348 -10.67 11.90 -9.49
C LEU A 348 -9.42 12.38 -8.74
N GLY A 349 -8.40 11.53 -8.61
CA GLY A 349 -7.14 11.89 -7.96
C GLY A 349 -6.43 13.05 -8.67
N LEU A 350 -6.44 13.07 -10.00
CA LEU A 350 -5.88 14.15 -10.80
C LEU A 350 -6.63 15.47 -10.56
N ALA A 351 -7.96 15.46 -10.62
CA ALA A 351 -8.79 16.64 -10.39
C ALA A 351 -8.53 17.24 -8.99
N LEU A 352 -8.51 16.40 -7.94
CA LEU A 352 -8.19 16.83 -6.59
C LEU A 352 -6.78 17.43 -6.47
N THR A 353 -5.80 16.85 -7.18
CA THR A 353 -4.43 17.36 -7.19
C THR A 353 -4.28 18.70 -7.89
N LEU A 354 -5.03 18.93 -8.98
CA LEU A 354 -5.02 20.21 -9.69
C LEU A 354 -5.62 21.35 -8.86
N VAL A 355 -6.68 21.06 -8.11
CA VAL A 355 -7.34 22.03 -7.20
C VAL A 355 -6.49 22.32 -5.95
N LEU A 356 -5.50 21.47 -5.61
CA LEU A 356 -4.64 21.68 -4.45
C LEU A 356 -3.90 23.03 -4.55
N PRO A 357 -3.90 23.89 -3.53
CA PRO A 357 -3.20 25.17 -3.59
C PRO A 357 -1.69 25.00 -3.73
N ASN A 358 -1.06 25.85 -4.54
CA ASN A 358 0.40 25.91 -4.70
C ASN A 358 1.01 26.67 -3.52
N ARG A 359 1.18 26.03 -2.35
CA ARG A 359 1.82 26.65 -1.21
C ARG A 359 3.25 26.11 -1.01
N PRO A 360 4.20 26.96 -0.60
CA PRO A 360 5.54 26.50 -0.27
C PRO A 360 5.54 25.55 0.94
N HIS A 361 6.54 24.69 0.99
CA HIS A 361 6.73 23.50 1.82
C HIS A 361 6.47 23.68 3.34
N ASN A 362 6.50 24.88 3.90
CA ASN A 362 6.48 25.12 5.35
C ASN A 362 5.14 25.61 5.92
N SER A 363 4.03 25.62 5.18
CA SER A 363 2.85 26.36 5.61
C SER A 363 1.50 25.66 5.57
N LEU A 364 1.44 24.34 5.31
CA LEU A 364 0.13 23.68 5.19
C LEU A 364 -0.62 23.53 6.53
N ILE A 365 0.10 23.55 7.65
CA ILE A 365 -0.49 23.48 9.00
C ILE A 365 0.00 24.64 9.93
N ALA A 366 1.05 25.39 9.54
CA ALA A 366 1.77 26.32 10.42
C ALA A 366 1.10 27.68 10.65
N ASN A 367 0.03 28.04 9.93
CA ASN A 367 -0.60 29.36 10.05
C ASN A 367 -2.00 29.28 10.65
N ASP A 368 -2.09 28.93 11.92
CA ASP A 368 -3.03 29.56 12.84
C ASP A 368 -2.19 30.30 13.87
N PRO A 369 -2.22 31.62 13.94
CA PRO A 369 -1.64 32.33 15.07
C PRO A 369 -2.44 31.85 16.29
N SER A 370 -1.83 31.00 17.13
CA SER A 370 -2.28 30.91 18.52
C SER A 370 -2.39 32.34 19.01
N PRO A 371 -3.47 32.72 19.72
CA PRO A 371 -3.48 33.98 20.42
C PRO A 371 -2.36 33.87 21.46
N ILE A 372 -1.17 34.37 21.11
CA ILE A 372 -0.12 34.69 22.06
C ILE A 372 -0.74 35.77 22.93
N ASN A 373 -0.92 35.43 24.19
CA ASN A 373 -1.32 36.32 25.28
C ASN A 373 -0.69 37.69 25.09
N ALA A 374 -1.53 38.67 24.75
CA ALA A 374 -1.14 40.09 24.75
C ALA A 374 -1.09 40.67 26.17
N ASP A 375 -0.97 39.83 27.21
CA ASP A 375 -1.09 40.25 28.60
C ASP A 375 0.20 40.08 29.45
N GLU A 376 1.37 39.84 28.85
CA GLU A 376 2.62 39.73 29.65
C GLU A 376 3.69 40.80 29.38
N ASP A 377 3.42 41.81 28.56
CA ASP A 377 4.44 42.90 28.33
C ASP A 377 4.18 44.19 29.11
N GLU A 378 3.33 44.17 30.15
CA GLU A 378 3.07 45.37 30.96
C GLU A 378 3.47 45.23 32.44
N ILE A 379 4.62 44.70 32.77
CA ILE A 379 5.26 44.91 34.07
C ILE A 379 6.77 44.67 33.87
N LEU A 380 7.56 45.72 33.76
CA LEU A 380 8.89 45.89 34.30
C LEU A 380 9.64 47.09 33.63
N THR A 381 9.26 48.31 34.00
CA THR A 381 10.20 49.45 34.00
C THR A 381 10.75 49.56 35.41
N PRO A 382 12.06 49.38 35.67
CA PRO A 382 12.63 49.88 36.91
C PRO A 382 13.00 51.35 36.72
N GLU A 383 12.36 52.20 37.50
CA GLU A 383 12.89 53.51 37.86
C GLU A 383 14.26 53.34 38.51
N TYR A 384 15.27 53.99 37.96
CA TYR A 384 16.47 54.39 38.71
C TYR A 384 16.73 55.87 38.46
N THR A 385 16.52 56.64 39.52
CA THR A 385 17.15 57.90 39.82
C THR A 385 18.65 57.74 40.01
#